data_604e96c0a66d9fef9935f1232663ad1d
#
_entry.id   604e96c0a66d9fef9935f1232663ad1d
#
_cell.length_a   1.000
_cell.length_b   1.000
_cell.length_c   1.000
_cell.angle_alpha   90.00
_cell.angle_beta   90.00
_cell.angle_gamma   90.00
#
_symmetry.space_group_name_H-M   'P 1'
#
loop_
_entity.id
_entity.type
_entity.pdbx_description
1 polymer ?
#
loop_
_entity_poly.entity_id
_entity_poly.type
_entity_poly.pdbx_seq_one_letter_code
_entity_poly.pdbx_strand_id
1 'polypeptide(L)'
;KIKVNHKFYKPNVLIAGCGTGNHICRAANYLNANILAVDLSLASLSYAKRKVEELGLKSIEFLHADILQLNNLNKKFDVIESVGVLHHMHDPIKGLNTLRGLLETHGLLLIGLYSEKARQEVIRAKEFAKKNKFENSITGIRSFRETIFNEKADLLLQRVSKGKDFYSTSSVKDLIFHVQERCF
;
A
#
# COMPACT_ATOMS: atom_id res chain seq x y z
N LYS A 1 10.87 -8.20 29.55
CA LYS A 1 9.41 -8.41 29.47
C LYS A 1 8.75 -7.08 29.18
N ILE A 2 8.18 -6.90 27.97
CA ILE A 2 7.38 -5.72 27.64
C ILE A 2 6.11 -5.82 28.47
N LYS A 3 5.84 -4.83 29.33
CA LYS A 3 4.55 -4.74 30.02
C LYS A 3 3.50 -4.38 28.97
N VAL A 4 2.68 -5.35 28.58
CA VAL A 4 1.51 -5.10 27.74
C VAL A 4 0.53 -4.27 28.56
N ASN A 5 0.26 -3.05 28.13
CA ASN A 5 -0.72 -2.20 28.78
C ASN A 5 -2.12 -2.78 28.50
N HIS A 6 -2.88 -3.11 29.54
CA HIS A 6 -4.25 -3.66 29.43
C HIS A 6 -5.22 -2.80 28.60
N LYS A 7 -4.87 -1.54 28.32
CA LYS A 7 -5.62 -0.65 27.44
C LYS A 7 -5.80 -1.18 26.01
N PHE A 8 -4.91 -2.07 25.54
CA PHE A 8 -4.96 -2.65 24.20
C PHE A 8 -5.64 -4.02 24.12
N TYR A 9 -6.41 -4.40 25.13
CA TYR A 9 -7.12 -5.69 25.12
C TYR A 9 -8.15 -5.80 23.98
N LYS A 10 -8.70 -4.66 23.50
CA LYS A 10 -9.60 -4.56 22.34
C LYS A 10 -9.27 -3.32 21.53
N PRO A 11 -8.12 -3.27 20.84
CA PRO A 11 -7.69 -2.07 20.14
C PRO A 11 -8.60 -1.72 18.97
N ASN A 12 -8.81 -0.43 18.75
CA ASN A 12 -9.38 0.10 17.52
C ASN A 12 -8.26 0.30 16.50
N VAL A 13 -8.34 -0.39 15.38
CA VAL A 13 -7.32 -0.39 14.33
C VAL A 13 -7.88 0.24 13.07
N LEU A 14 -7.18 1.22 12.51
CA LEU A 14 -7.46 1.77 11.19
C LEU A 14 -6.45 1.22 10.18
N ILE A 15 -6.94 0.61 9.10
CA ILE A 15 -6.14 0.27 7.93
C ILE A 15 -6.45 1.30 6.84
N ALA A 16 -5.60 2.31 6.70
CA ALA A 16 -5.79 3.40 5.74
C ALA A 16 -5.13 3.06 4.40
N GLY A 17 -5.93 2.80 3.38
CA GLY A 17 -5.53 2.25 2.09
C GLY A 17 -5.35 0.74 2.16
N CYS A 18 -6.43 0.01 2.46
CA CYS A 18 -6.36 -1.44 2.66
C CYS A 18 -6.17 -2.24 1.35
N GLY A 19 -6.39 -1.63 0.20
CA GLY A 19 -6.30 -2.30 -1.10
C GLY A 19 -7.15 -3.57 -1.14
N THR A 20 -6.56 -4.64 -1.65
CA THR A 20 -7.21 -5.96 -1.75
C THR A 20 -7.19 -6.76 -0.44
N GLY A 21 -6.74 -6.19 0.69
CA GLY A 21 -6.96 -6.74 2.02
C GLY A 21 -5.78 -7.48 2.67
N ASN A 22 -4.59 -7.47 2.08
CA ASN A 22 -3.42 -8.16 2.67
C ASN A 22 -3.12 -7.69 4.11
N HIS A 23 -3.23 -6.38 4.36
CA HIS A 23 -3.00 -5.80 5.70
C HIS A 23 -4.13 -6.15 6.68
N ILE A 24 -5.36 -6.30 6.19
CA ILE A 24 -6.51 -6.71 7.00
C ILE A 24 -6.26 -8.12 7.57
N CYS A 25 -5.82 -9.06 6.73
CA CYS A 25 -5.50 -10.43 7.18
C CYS A 25 -4.41 -10.44 8.24
N ARG A 26 -3.42 -9.54 8.14
CA ARG A 26 -2.38 -9.39 9.16
C ARG A 26 -2.93 -8.81 10.46
N ALA A 27 -3.73 -7.74 10.36
CA ALA A 27 -4.31 -7.05 11.51
C ALA A 27 -5.35 -7.92 12.24
N ALA A 28 -6.02 -8.83 11.55
CA ALA A 28 -6.94 -9.80 12.14
C ALA A 28 -6.25 -10.76 13.16
N ASN A 29 -4.91 -10.85 13.11
CA ASN A 29 -4.14 -11.54 14.14
C ASN A 29 -4.01 -10.74 15.44
N TYR A 30 -4.39 -9.46 15.46
CA TYR A 30 -4.48 -8.69 16.69
C TYR A 30 -5.69 -9.19 17.50
N LEU A 31 -5.42 -9.71 18.69
CA LEU A 31 -6.45 -10.30 19.56
C LEU A 31 -7.57 -9.27 19.83
N ASN A 32 -8.79 -9.66 19.47
CA ASN A 32 -10.02 -8.88 19.74
C ASN A 32 -10.04 -7.44 19.14
N ALA A 33 -9.23 -7.15 18.13
CA ALA A 33 -9.22 -5.82 17.49
C ALA A 33 -10.56 -5.52 16.79
N ASN A 34 -11.02 -4.26 16.89
CA ASN A 34 -12.02 -3.71 16.00
C ASN A 34 -11.28 -3.05 14.83
N ILE A 35 -11.48 -3.52 13.62
CA ILE A 35 -10.73 -3.04 12.44
C ILE A 35 -11.66 -2.22 11.56
N LEU A 36 -11.26 -0.99 11.22
CA LEU A 36 -11.83 -0.20 10.15
C LEU A 36 -10.87 -0.21 8.96
N ALA A 37 -11.28 -0.81 7.86
CA ALA A 37 -10.53 -0.87 6.61
C ALA A 37 -11.06 0.17 5.63
N VAL A 38 -10.20 1.09 5.22
CA VAL A 38 -10.57 2.21 4.34
C VAL A 38 -9.79 2.13 3.04
N ASP A 39 -10.46 2.37 1.92
CA ASP A 39 -9.83 2.53 0.61
C ASP A 39 -10.65 3.44 -0.30
N LEU A 40 -9.98 4.07 -1.25
CA LEU A 40 -10.61 4.92 -2.27
C LEU A 40 -11.19 4.08 -3.43
N SER A 41 -10.72 2.85 -3.60
CA SER A 41 -11.16 1.93 -4.65
C SER A 41 -12.27 1.01 -4.17
N LEU A 42 -13.50 1.24 -4.63
CA LEU A 42 -14.64 0.37 -4.34
C LEU A 42 -14.39 -1.07 -4.82
N ALA A 43 -13.71 -1.25 -5.95
CA ALA A 43 -13.36 -2.57 -6.47
C ALA A 43 -12.41 -3.32 -5.53
N SER A 44 -11.39 -2.62 -4.98
CA SER A 44 -10.47 -3.19 -3.99
C SER A 44 -11.19 -3.58 -2.71
N LEU A 45 -12.06 -2.70 -2.20
CA LEU A 45 -12.89 -2.97 -1.00
C LEU A 45 -13.81 -4.17 -1.20
N SER A 46 -14.48 -4.28 -2.35
CA SER A 46 -15.36 -5.41 -2.67
C SER A 46 -14.59 -6.73 -2.67
N TYR A 47 -13.39 -6.74 -3.25
CA TYR A 47 -12.51 -7.90 -3.24
C TYR A 47 -12.06 -8.25 -1.81
N ALA A 48 -11.57 -7.24 -1.05
CA ALA A 48 -11.11 -7.41 0.32
C ALA A 48 -12.22 -7.95 1.23
N LYS A 49 -13.45 -7.41 1.11
CA LYS A 49 -14.61 -7.86 1.86
C LYS A 49 -14.93 -9.33 1.61
N ARG A 50 -14.97 -9.73 0.33
CA ARG A 50 -15.17 -11.14 -0.02
C ARG A 50 -14.09 -12.04 0.59
N LYS A 51 -12.82 -11.63 0.54
CA LYS A 51 -11.71 -12.41 1.12
C LYS A 51 -11.81 -12.52 2.63
N VAL A 52 -12.21 -11.46 3.32
CA VAL A 52 -12.47 -11.46 4.76
C VAL A 52 -13.59 -12.46 5.12
N GLU A 53 -14.67 -12.47 4.35
CA GLU A 53 -15.79 -13.41 4.52
C GLU A 53 -15.36 -14.86 4.26
N GLU A 54 -14.62 -15.12 3.17
CA GLU A 54 -14.06 -16.45 2.83
C GLU A 54 -13.13 -16.99 3.93
N LEU A 55 -12.37 -16.12 4.59
CA LEU A 55 -11.46 -16.47 5.68
C LEU A 55 -12.13 -16.52 7.05
N GLY A 56 -13.43 -16.21 7.14
CA GLY A 56 -14.18 -16.20 8.38
C GLY A 56 -13.71 -15.15 9.40
N LEU A 57 -13.06 -14.08 8.95
CA LEU A 57 -12.57 -13.02 9.83
C LEU A 57 -13.74 -12.16 10.31
N LYS A 58 -13.70 -11.78 11.59
CA LYS A 58 -14.76 -10.99 12.24
C LYS A 58 -14.25 -9.64 12.72
N SER A 59 -15.19 -8.76 13.12
CA SER A 59 -14.88 -7.44 13.67
C SER A 59 -14.14 -6.53 12.69
N ILE A 60 -14.47 -6.61 11.39
CA ILE A 60 -13.90 -5.77 10.33
C ILE A 60 -15.02 -5.00 9.67
N GLU A 61 -14.92 -3.68 9.71
CA GLU A 61 -15.77 -2.74 9.00
C GLU A 61 -15.04 -2.20 7.77
N PHE A 62 -15.75 -1.97 6.68
CA PHE A 62 -15.22 -1.40 5.44
C PHE A 62 -15.82 -0.03 5.19
N LEU A 63 -14.99 0.93 4.82
CA LEU A 63 -15.41 2.28 4.47
C LEU A 63 -14.78 2.72 3.15
N HIS A 64 -15.62 3.09 2.19
CA HIS A 64 -15.19 3.74 0.95
C HIS A 64 -15.01 5.23 1.22
N ALA A 65 -13.78 5.69 1.35
CA ALA A 65 -13.47 7.09 1.63
C ALA A 65 -12.04 7.47 1.22
N ASP A 66 -11.84 8.77 1.00
CA ASP A 66 -10.50 9.36 0.89
C ASP A 66 -9.92 9.55 2.30
N ILE A 67 -8.64 9.21 2.45
CA ILE A 67 -7.87 9.42 3.70
C ILE A 67 -7.98 10.87 4.17
N LEU A 68 -7.96 11.84 3.25
CA LEU A 68 -8.04 13.27 3.57
C LEU A 68 -9.38 13.69 4.20
N GLN A 69 -10.42 12.86 4.09
CA GLN A 69 -11.74 13.12 4.65
C GLN A 69 -12.00 12.40 5.97
N LEU A 70 -11.07 11.55 6.43
CA LEU A 70 -11.28 10.72 7.62
C LEU A 70 -11.37 11.53 8.93
N ASN A 71 -10.92 12.78 8.96
CA ASN A 71 -11.10 13.66 10.13
C ASN A 71 -12.58 13.81 10.54
N ASN A 72 -13.50 13.59 9.59
CA ASN A 72 -14.95 13.68 9.83
C ASN A 72 -15.51 12.47 10.59
N LEU A 73 -14.72 11.42 10.81
CA LEU A 73 -15.19 10.20 11.50
C LEU A 73 -15.45 10.40 12.99
N ASN A 74 -14.93 11.47 13.61
CA ASN A 74 -14.99 11.71 15.07
C ASN A 74 -14.58 10.45 15.89
N LYS A 75 -13.67 9.63 15.35
CA LYS A 75 -13.13 8.43 15.97
C LYS A 75 -11.62 8.56 16.16
N LYS A 76 -11.10 7.89 17.18
CA LYS A 76 -9.67 7.74 17.42
C LYS A 76 -9.29 6.27 17.38
N PHE A 77 -8.03 6.01 17.03
CA PHE A 77 -7.52 4.64 16.84
C PHE A 77 -6.27 4.41 17.68
N ASP A 78 -6.19 3.25 18.29
CA ASP A 78 -5.01 2.80 19.04
C ASP A 78 -3.87 2.43 18.11
N VAL A 79 -4.20 1.91 16.92
CA VAL A 79 -3.23 1.56 15.87
C VAL A 79 -3.74 2.05 14.52
N ILE A 80 -2.87 2.72 13.78
CA ILE A 80 -3.13 3.09 12.38
C ILE A 80 -2.04 2.48 11.51
N GLU A 81 -2.45 1.75 10.46
CA GLU A 81 -1.55 1.23 9.44
C GLU A 81 -1.84 1.89 8.10
N SER A 82 -0.79 2.42 7.46
CA SER A 82 -0.84 2.96 6.10
C SER A 82 0.44 2.59 5.37
N VAL A 83 0.42 1.46 4.67
CA VAL A 83 1.59 0.88 4.01
C VAL A 83 1.34 0.78 2.51
N GLY A 84 2.22 1.40 1.73
CA GLY A 84 2.08 1.41 0.28
C GLY A 84 1.03 2.41 -0.25
N VAL A 85 0.71 3.47 0.50
CA VAL A 85 -0.41 4.38 0.18
C VAL A 85 0.01 5.83 0.07
N LEU A 86 0.61 6.39 1.12
CA LEU A 86 0.85 7.84 1.20
C LEU A 86 1.73 8.37 0.05
N HIS A 87 2.65 7.56 -0.45
CA HIS A 87 3.51 7.94 -1.56
C HIS A 87 2.79 8.01 -2.91
N HIS A 88 1.55 7.52 -3.00
CA HIS A 88 0.68 7.67 -4.16
C HIS A 88 -0.24 8.90 -4.07
N MET A 89 -0.31 9.56 -2.92
CA MET A 89 -1.14 10.75 -2.74
C MET A 89 -0.50 11.97 -3.40
N HIS A 90 -1.34 12.92 -3.84
CA HIS A 90 -0.87 14.21 -4.33
C HIS A 90 -0.10 14.97 -3.24
N ASP A 91 -0.60 14.94 -2.00
CA ASP A 91 0.03 15.53 -0.82
C ASP A 91 0.16 14.47 0.30
N PRO A 92 1.30 13.74 0.33
CA PRO A 92 1.55 12.71 1.34
C PRO A 92 1.59 13.26 2.77
N ILE A 93 2.07 14.50 2.94
CA ILE A 93 2.19 15.14 4.26
C ILE A 93 0.82 15.48 4.82
N LYS A 94 -0.10 15.94 3.97
CA LYS A 94 -1.49 16.18 4.38
C LYS A 94 -2.16 14.87 4.79
N GLY A 95 -1.95 13.79 4.02
CA GLY A 95 -2.41 12.45 4.37
C GLY A 95 -1.87 11.99 5.73
N LEU A 96 -0.57 12.12 5.95
CA LEU A 96 0.09 11.79 7.20
C LEU A 96 -0.50 12.58 8.39
N ASN A 97 -0.68 13.89 8.21
CA ASN A 97 -1.25 14.75 9.26
C ASN A 97 -2.70 14.37 9.58
N THR A 98 -3.49 14.00 8.58
CA THR A 98 -4.85 13.47 8.78
C THR A 98 -4.81 12.22 9.64
N LEU A 99 -3.97 11.22 9.28
CA LEU A 99 -3.85 9.98 10.06
C LEU A 99 -3.34 10.22 11.48
N ARG A 100 -2.34 11.08 11.64
CA ARG A 100 -1.85 11.49 12.96
C ARG A 100 -2.97 12.12 13.81
N GLY A 101 -3.82 12.93 13.19
CA GLY A 101 -4.97 13.54 13.86
C GLY A 101 -6.00 12.52 14.39
N LEU A 102 -6.05 11.32 13.81
CA LEU A 102 -6.93 10.23 14.23
C LEU A 102 -6.30 9.28 15.26
N LEU A 103 -5.03 9.46 15.58
CA LEU A 103 -4.32 8.58 16.51
C LEU A 103 -4.66 8.94 17.96
N GLU A 104 -4.81 7.94 18.81
CA GLU A 104 -4.91 8.11 20.26
C GLU A 104 -3.57 8.63 20.83
N THR A 105 -3.61 9.24 22.03
CA THR A 105 -2.42 9.87 22.65
C THR A 105 -1.23 8.90 22.80
N HIS A 106 -1.49 7.60 22.99
CA HIS A 106 -0.47 6.56 23.10
C HIS A 106 -0.58 5.53 21.96
N GLY A 107 -1.23 5.93 20.86
CA GLY A 107 -1.44 5.08 19.71
C GLY A 107 -0.16 4.87 18.90
N LEU A 108 -0.17 3.84 18.06
CA LEU A 108 0.94 3.46 17.18
C LEU A 108 0.56 3.73 15.73
N LEU A 109 1.47 4.36 14.98
CA LEU A 109 1.32 4.61 13.55
C LEU A 109 2.39 3.82 12.79
N LEU A 110 1.94 2.86 11.98
CA LEU A 110 2.79 2.10 11.05
C LEU A 110 2.66 2.69 9.65
N ILE A 111 3.77 3.18 9.10
CA ILE A 111 3.83 3.75 7.75
C ILE A 111 4.82 2.93 6.91
N GLY A 112 4.42 2.58 5.70
CA GLY A 112 5.31 2.03 4.69
C GLY A 112 5.44 3.01 3.51
N LEU A 113 6.65 3.52 3.30
CA LEU A 113 6.98 4.44 2.21
C LEU A 113 8.09 3.85 1.34
N TYR A 114 8.21 4.34 0.11
CA TYR A 114 9.28 3.97 -0.78
C TYR A 114 10.50 4.89 -0.58
N SER A 115 11.65 4.27 -0.38
CA SER A 115 12.93 4.97 -0.29
C SER A 115 13.51 5.18 -1.69
N GLU A 116 13.88 6.42 -2.02
CA GLU A 116 14.57 6.73 -3.27
C GLU A 116 15.86 5.92 -3.43
N LYS A 117 16.67 5.84 -2.37
CA LYS A 117 17.92 5.07 -2.38
C LYS A 117 17.71 3.58 -2.61
N ALA A 118 16.66 3.01 -2.03
CA ALA A 118 16.38 1.58 -2.13
C ALA A 118 15.68 1.19 -3.45
N ARG A 119 15.23 2.15 -4.25
CA ARG A 119 14.46 1.90 -5.49
C ARG A 119 15.14 2.43 -6.75
N GLN A 120 16.45 2.56 -6.73
CA GLN A 120 17.21 3.08 -7.89
C GLN A 120 16.99 2.25 -9.17
N GLU A 121 16.89 0.91 -9.04
CA GLU A 121 16.58 0.05 -10.17
C GLU A 121 15.17 0.28 -10.74
N VAL A 122 14.19 0.56 -9.87
CA VAL A 122 12.81 0.88 -10.30
C VAL A 122 12.74 2.25 -10.96
N ILE A 123 13.42 3.25 -10.39
CA ILE A 123 13.51 4.61 -10.97
C ILE A 123 14.13 4.50 -12.37
N ARG A 124 15.24 3.79 -12.49
CA ARG A 124 15.91 3.57 -13.77
C ARG A 124 15.01 2.85 -14.79
N ALA A 125 14.25 1.85 -14.34
CA ALA A 125 13.32 1.11 -15.19
C ALA A 125 12.14 1.98 -15.65
N LYS A 126 11.63 2.89 -14.80
CA LYS A 126 10.61 3.88 -15.17
C LYS A 126 11.12 4.86 -16.24
N GLU A 127 12.34 5.38 -16.06
CA GLU A 127 12.99 6.25 -17.05
C GLU A 127 13.17 5.54 -18.39
N PHE A 128 13.64 4.29 -18.34
CA PHE A 128 13.81 3.46 -19.52
C PHE A 128 12.48 3.20 -20.24
N ALA A 129 11.43 2.86 -19.49
CA ALA A 129 10.10 2.64 -20.05
C ALA A 129 9.57 3.90 -20.72
N LYS A 130 9.72 5.08 -20.09
CA LYS A 130 9.30 6.37 -20.63
C LYS A 130 10.10 6.75 -21.88
N LYS A 131 11.44 6.61 -21.84
CA LYS A 131 12.32 6.93 -22.96
C LYS A 131 12.01 6.11 -24.21
N ASN A 132 11.72 4.83 -24.02
CA ASN A 132 11.40 3.89 -25.12
C ASN A 132 9.90 3.83 -25.44
N LYS A 133 9.07 4.68 -24.82
CA LYS A 133 7.63 4.83 -25.10
C LYS A 133 6.85 3.52 -24.93
N PHE A 134 7.21 2.68 -23.98
CA PHE A 134 6.40 1.50 -23.67
C PHE A 134 5.04 1.92 -23.12
N GLU A 135 4.00 1.31 -23.65
CA GLU A 135 2.62 1.61 -23.25
C GLU A 135 2.21 0.92 -21.96
N ASN A 136 1.32 1.54 -21.21
CA ASN A 136 0.65 0.94 -20.06
C ASN A 136 -0.47 -0.02 -20.51
N SER A 137 -0.11 -1.01 -21.31
CA SER A 137 -0.98 -2.06 -21.87
C SER A 137 -0.35 -3.43 -21.63
N ILE A 138 -1.13 -4.50 -21.76
CA ILE A 138 -0.61 -5.87 -21.60
C ILE A 138 0.52 -6.14 -22.60
N THR A 139 0.36 -5.71 -23.84
CA THR A 139 1.39 -5.84 -24.88
C THR A 139 2.62 -5.00 -24.58
N GLY A 140 2.45 -3.75 -24.18
CA GLY A 140 3.56 -2.87 -23.81
C GLY A 140 4.35 -3.39 -22.61
N ILE A 141 3.68 -3.94 -21.60
CA ILE A 141 4.33 -4.58 -20.44
C ILE A 141 5.12 -5.84 -20.86
N ARG A 142 4.59 -6.65 -21.77
CA ARG A 142 5.33 -7.82 -22.30
C ARG A 142 6.59 -7.39 -23.05
N SER A 143 6.47 -6.43 -23.97
CA SER A 143 7.62 -5.90 -24.72
C SER A 143 8.65 -5.26 -23.79
N PHE A 144 8.23 -4.51 -22.78
CA PHE A 144 9.11 -3.98 -21.76
C PHE A 144 9.91 -5.09 -21.06
N ARG A 145 9.24 -6.15 -20.61
CA ARG A 145 9.91 -7.29 -19.95
C ARG A 145 10.93 -7.98 -20.86
N GLU A 146 10.54 -8.28 -22.10
CA GLU A 146 11.43 -8.91 -23.09
C GLU A 146 12.68 -8.06 -23.32
N THR A 147 12.50 -6.73 -23.42
CA THR A 147 13.62 -5.81 -23.59
C THR A 147 14.53 -5.81 -22.35
N ILE A 148 13.97 -5.80 -21.14
CA ILE A 148 14.77 -5.86 -19.89
C ILE A 148 15.54 -7.18 -19.79
N PHE A 149 14.96 -8.31 -20.16
CA PHE A 149 15.67 -9.59 -20.14
C PHE A 149 16.84 -9.65 -21.13
N ASN A 150 16.73 -8.95 -22.25
CA ASN A 150 17.77 -8.87 -23.27
C ASN A 150 18.79 -7.76 -23.03
N GLU A 151 18.49 -6.82 -22.12
CA GLU A 151 19.38 -5.71 -21.77
C GLU A 151 20.56 -6.22 -20.93
N LYS A 152 21.78 -6.13 -21.48
CA LYS A 152 22.99 -6.63 -20.83
C LYS A 152 23.91 -5.51 -20.30
N ALA A 153 23.72 -4.29 -20.77
CA ALA A 153 24.62 -3.17 -20.50
C ALA A 153 24.26 -2.41 -19.22
N ASP A 154 22.98 -2.39 -18.82
CA ASP A 154 22.51 -1.63 -17.66
C ASP A 154 22.21 -2.56 -16.46
N LEU A 155 23.13 -2.60 -15.49
CA LEU A 155 23.00 -3.44 -14.31
C LEU A 155 21.81 -3.10 -13.41
N LEU A 156 21.36 -1.83 -13.39
CA LEU A 156 20.19 -1.44 -12.61
C LEU A 156 18.91 -1.97 -13.25
N LEU A 157 18.83 -1.92 -14.59
CA LEU A 157 17.70 -2.53 -15.32
C LEU A 157 17.65 -4.04 -15.11
N GLN A 158 18.78 -4.72 -15.13
CA GLN A 158 18.82 -6.16 -14.84
C GLN A 158 18.38 -6.49 -13.41
N ARG A 159 18.66 -5.62 -12.42
CA ARG A 159 18.23 -5.85 -11.03
C ARG A 159 16.71 -5.83 -10.87
N VAL A 160 16.00 -5.00 -11.65
CA VAL A 160 14.54 -4.95 -11.55
C VAL A 160 13.89 -6.29 -11.90
N SER A 161 14.50 -7.07 -12.82
CA SER A 161 14.01 -8.39 -13.19
C SER A 161 14.20 -9.47 -12.11
N LYS A 162 15.01 -9.20 -11.06
CA LYS A 162 15.19 -10.12 -9.92
C LYS A 162 14.07 -10.01 -8.89
N GLY A 163 13.29 -8.93 -8.92
CA GLY A 163 12.15 -8.73 -8.03
C GLY A 163 10.96 -9.62 -8.41
N LYS A 164 10.24 -10.16 -7.43
CA LYS A 164 9.04 -10.98 -7.66
C LYS A 164 7.96 -10.22 -8.44
N ASP A 165 7.84 -8.93 -8.21
CA ASP A 165 6.85 -8.05 -8.84
C ASP A 165 7.04 -7.93 -10.35
N PHE A 166 8.25 -8.18 -10.85
CA PHE A 166 8.54 -8.15 -12.28
C PHE A 166 7.82 -9.25 -13.07
N TYR A 167 7.43 -10.36 -12.43
CA TYR A 167 6.85 -11.52 -13.12
C TYR A 167 5.32 -11.48 -13.23
N SER A 168 4.66 -10.62 -12.49
CA SER A 168 3.21 -10.39 -12.60
C SER A 168 2.92 -9.16 -13.45
N THR A 169 1.95 -9.25 -14.37
CA THR A 169 1.57 -8.10 -15.21
C THR A 169 0.97 -6.97 -14.37
N SER A 170 0.15 -7.30 -13.36
CA SER A 170 -0.43 -6.32 -12.45
C SER A 170 0.63 -5.63 -11.60
N SER A 171 1.61 -6.40 -11.09
CA SER A 171 2.68 -5.83 -10.28
C SER A 171 3.63 -4.96 -11.10
N VAL A 172 3.98 -5.33 -12.34
CA VAL A 172 4.79 -4.48 -13.22
C VAL A 172 4.03 -3.21 -13.61
N LYS A 173 2.72 -3.30 -13.84
CA LYS A 173 1.88 -2.13 -14.09
C LYS A 173 1.96 -1.16 -12.92
N ASP A 174 1.83 -1.65 -11.70
CA ASP A 174 1.93 -0.85 -10.49
C ASP A 174 3.36 -0.32 -10.28
N LEU A 175 4.36 -1.19 -10.43
CA LEU A 175 5.77 -0.87 -10.18
C LEU A 175 6.34 0.18 -11.15
N ILE A 176 6.05 0.05 -12.45
CA ILE A 176 6.73 0.79 -13.54
C ILE A 176 5.81 1.84 -14.18
N PHE A 177 4.53 1.54 -14.35
CA PHE A 177 3.59 2.36 -15.11
C PHE A 177 2.62 3.15 -14.23
N HIS A 178 2.80 3.13 -12.92
CA HIS A 178 1.97 3.93 -12.01
C HIS A 178 2.18 5.43 -12.26
N VAL A 179 1.08 6.16 -12.40
CA VAL A 179 1.08 7.57 -12.84
C VAL A 179 1.67 8.49 -11.77
N GLN A 180 1.43 8.19 -10.49
CA GLN A 180 1.84 9.06 -9.38
C GLN A 180 2.48 8.22 -8.28
N GLU A 181 3.77 8.45 -8.06
CA GLU A 181 4.54 7.83 -6.98
C GLU A 181 5.66 8.79 -6.57
N ARG A 182 5.80 9.01 -5.27
CA ARG A 182 6.89 9.81 -4.69
C ARG A 182 7.76 8.90 -3.83
N CYS A 183 9.06 8.99 -4.02
CA CYS A 183 10.03 8.37 -3.11
C CYS A 183 10.49 9.40 -2.05
N PHE A 184 10.93 8.91 -0.90
CA PHE A 184 11.38 9.68 0.27
C PHE A 184 12.80 9.29 0.66
#